data_216df4f5445eb74b9309cd449d73bbf6
#
_entry.id   216df4f5445eb74b9309cd449d73bbf6
#
_cell.length_a   1.000
_cell.length_b   1.000
_cell.length_c   1.000
_cell.angle_alpha   90.00
_cell.angle_beta   90.00
_cell.angle_gamma   90.00
#
_symmetry.space_group_name_H-M   'P 1'
#
loop_
_entity.id
_entity.type
_entity.pdbx_description
1 polymer ?
#
loop_
_entity_poly.entity_id
_entity_poly.type
_entity_poly.pdbx_seq_one_letter_code
_entity_poly.pdbx_strand_id
1 'polypeptide(L)'
;ATGEYCIILDSDDYFVNEAINFINSIASNQKYMHYCFAADDMVEYYQSCSLLMGKQKAELTFENFLFEEVTGDFVHCIKTETLQKYPFDEDLRIYEGVFFKRFYREAQKILYTNRIVTIRERNRTDSVTRNVLRNDRKQIAKGLLSKQLLVEWYGEELSQKPKGVSILRNAYKVMLDCNLLIGNYKDAMVCKQKLVSIGGKVPTHLRFVYTFNLGGLYFYAGCIYVYVRYYLLRSNIK
;
A
#
# COMPACT_ATOMS: atom_id res chain seq x y z
N ALA A 1 -21.62 7.77 -6.18
CA ALA A 1 -21.28 8.48 -7.43
C ALA A 1 -22.19 7.99 -8.56
N THR A 2 -22.57 8.89 -9.46
CA THR A 2 -23.49 8.59 -10.59
C THR A 2 -22.79 8.73 -11.95
N GLY A 3 -21.57 9.28 -11.98
CA GLY A 3 -20.76 9.38 -13.19
C GLY A 3 -20.23 8.02 -13.63
N GLU A 4 -19.85 7.90 -14.89
CA GLU A 4 -19.27 6.66 -15.45
C GLU A 4 -17.91 6.32 -14.84
N TYR A 5 -17.12 7.34 -14.54
CA TYR A 5 -15.85 7.23 -13.83
C TYR A 5 -15.87 8.06 -12.54
N CYS A 6 -15.15 7.57 -11.55
CA CYS A 6 -14.85 8.29 -10.31
C CYS A 6 -13.35 8.60 -10.25
N ILE A 7 -13.03 9.80 -9.79
CA ILE A 7 -11.67 10.20 -9.48
C ILE A 7 -11.53 10.22 -7.95
N ILE A 8 -10.48 9.58 -7.45
CA ILE A 8 -10.17 9.58 -6.03
C ILE A 8 -9.19 10.73 -5.79
N LEU A 9 -9.59 11.67 -4.95
CA LEU A 9 -8.81 12.84 -4.56
C LEU A 9 -8.87 12.98 -3.03
N ASP A 10 -7.72 13.14 -2.40
CA ASP A 10 -7.66 13.43 -0.97
C ASP A 10 -8.17 14.85 -0.68
N SER A 11 -8.70 15.06 0.52
CA SER A 11 -9.37 16.31 0.89
C SER A 11 -8.43 17.53 0.99
N ASP A 12 -7.12 17.28 0.99
CA ASP A 12 -6.05 18.27 1.05
C ASP A 12 -5.30 18.43 -0.29
N ASP A 13 -5.76 17.72 -1.32
CA ASP A 13 -5.22 17.82 -2.68
C ASP A 13 -6.12 18.68 -3.57
N TYR A 14 -5.55 19.27 -4.61
CA TYR A 14 -6.31 20.04 -5.59
C TYR A 14 -5.84 19.80 -7.02
N PHE A 15 -6.77 19.90 -7.97
CA PHE A 15 -6.47 19.75 -9.39
C PHE A 15 -5.69 20.94 -9.92
N VAL A 16 -4.72 20.68 -10.79
CA VAL A 16 -4.11 21.74 -11.60
C VAL A 16 -5.13 22.26 -12.64
N ASN A 17 -4.88 23.46 -13.17
CA ASN A 17 -5.71 24.00 -14.25
C ASN A 17 -5.80 22.99 -15.41
N GLU A 18 -6.99 22.88 -16.01
CA GLU A 18 -7.30 21.97 -17.12
C GLU A 18 -7.19 20.47 -16.80
N ALA A 19 -6.91 20.07 -15.56
CA ALA A 19 -6.78 18.65 -15.18
C ALA A 19 -8.03 17.85 -15.54
N ILE A 20 -9.22 18.34 -15.17
CA ILE A 20 -10.50 17.64 -15.42
C ILE A 20 -10.77 17.51 -16.92
N ASN A 21 -10.52 18.57 -17.71
CA ASN A 21 -10.66 18.51 -19.16
C ASN A 21 -9.72 17.47 -19.78
N PHE A 22 -8.48 17.43 -19.29
CA PHE A 22 -7.50 16.44 -19.74
C PHE A 22 -7.93 15.03 -19.37
N ILE A 23 -8.29 14.77 -18.10
CA ILE A 23 -8.75 13.45 -17.63
C ILE A 23 -9.94 13.00 -18.49
N ASN A 24 -10.93 13.89 -18.71
CA ASN A 24 -12.08 13.58 -19.51
C ASN A 24 -11.69 13.25 -20.96
N SER A 25 -10.76 13.99 -21.58
CA SER A 25 -10.28 13.71 -22.93
C SER A 25 -9.62 12.34 -23.09
N ILE A 26 -9.03 11.82 -22.01
CA ILE A 26 -8.38 10.50 -21.99
C ILE A 26 -9.39 9.39 -21.69
N ALA A 27 -10.30 9.61 -20.72
CA ALA A 27 -11.24 8.60 -20.25
C ALA A 27 -12.49 8.46 -21.15
N SER A 28 -12.86 9.50 -21.90
CA SER A 28 -14.08 9.50 -22.75
C SER A 28 -14.11 8.43 -23.84
N ASN A 29 -12.94 7.89 -24.24
CA ASN A 29 -12.90 6.79 -25.19
C ASN A 29 -13.24 5.42 -24.57
N GLN A 30 -13.39 5.34 -23.26
CA GLN A 30 -13.82 4.18 -22.46
C GLN A 30 -12.98 2.89 -22.70
N LYS A 31 -11.76 3.05 -23.22
CA LYS A 31 -10.90 1.92 -23.58
C LYS A 31 -10.41 1.15 -22.35
N TYR A 32 -10.26 1.84 -21.20
CA TYR A 32 -9.75 1.26 -19.99
C TYR A 32 -10.74 1.44 -18.83
N MET A 33 -10.80 0.47 -17.95
CA MET A 33 -11.60 0.56 -16.71
C MET A 33 -10.89 1.38 -15.62
N HIS A 34 -9.57 1.58 -15.77
CA HIS A 34 -8.73 2.25 -14.79
C HIS A 34 -7.65 3.07 -15.47
N TYR A 35 -7.54 4.32 -15.08
CA TYR A 35 -6.51 5.26 -15.51
C TYR A 35 -5.73 5.74 -14.30
N CYS A 36 -4.41 5.87 -14.44
CA CYS A 36 -3.49 6.43 -13.46
C CYS A 36 -2.87 7.71 -14.02
N PHE A 37 -2.95 8.79 -13.28
CA PHE A 37 -2.35 10.08 -13.64
C PHE A 37 -1.26 10.44 -12.64
N ALA A 38 -0.30 11.26 -13.07
CA ALA A 38 0.78 11.71 -12.22
C ALA A 38 0.31 12.75 -11.20
N ALA A 39 0.87 12.69 -9.99
CA ALA A 39 0.84 13.73 -8.97
C ALA A 39 2.18 14.47 -8.94
N ASP A 40 2.18 15.74 -8.55
CA ASP A 40 3.36 16.63 -8.57
C ASP A 40 4.52 16.09 -7.72
N ASP A 41 4.18 15.47 -6.64
CA ASP A 41 5.08 15.01 -5.61
C ASP A 41 5.79 13.68 -5.91
N MET A 42 5.36 12.97 -6.93
CA MET A 42 5.87 11.66 -7.32
C MET A 42 6.72 11.68 -8.59
N VAL A 43 7.07 12.87 -9.11
CA VAL A 43 7.80 13.02 -10.39
C VAL A 43 9.12 12.26 -10.38
N GLU A 44 9.92 12.37 -9.31
CA GLU A 44 11.21 11.67 -9.19
C GLU A 44 11.02 10.14 -9.25
N TYR A 45 9.95 9.62 -8.61
CA TYR A 45 9.62 8.21 -8.69
C TYR A 45 9.26 7.78 -10.12
N TYR A 46 8.40 8.53 -10.80
CA TYR A 46 8.01 8.18 -12.18
C TYR A 46 9.21 8.21 -13.13
N GLN A 47 10.16 9.11 -12.90
CA GLN A 47 11.40 9.19 -13.66
C GLN A 47 12.38 8.05 -13.34
N SER A 48 12.32 7.45 -12.17
CA SER A 48 13.18 6.33 -11.76
C SER A 48 12.58 4.96 -12.04
N CYS A 49 11.27 4.85 -12.20
CA CYS A 49 10.59 3.60 -12.49
C CYS A 49 10.81 3.18 -13.95
N SER A 50 11.46 2.04 -14.18
CA SER A 50 11.79 1.54 -15.52
C SER A 50 10.58 1.37 -16.45
N LEU A 51 9.40 1.11 -15.92
CA LEU A 51 8.18 0.97 -16.69
C LEU A 51 7.56 2.31 -17.12
N LEU A 52 7.90 3.41 -16.43
CA LEU A 52 7.31 4.74 -16.61
C LEU A 52 8.30 5.75 -17.19
N MET A 53 9.60 5.58 -16.92
CA MET A 53 10.66 6.51 -17.27
C MET A 53 10.62 6.89 -18.75
N GLY A 54 10.58 8.20 -19.02
CA GLY A 54 10.58 8.76 -20.37
C GLY A 54 9.29 8.56 -21.18
N LYS A 55 8.27 7.93 -20.60
CA LYS A 55 7.00 7.65 -21.31
C LYS A 55 5.95 8.71 -20.96
N GLN A 56 5.33 9.28 -21.99
CA GLN A 56 4.14 10.12 -21.81
C GLN A 56 2.91 9.30 -21.43
N LYS A 57 2.80 8.08 -21.97
CA LYS A 57 1.75 7.11 -21.67
C LYS A 57 2.36 5.70 -21.60
N ALA A 58 1.87 4.89 -20.67
CA ALA A 58 2.25 3.49 -20.55
C ALA A 58 1.00 2.63 -20.26
N GLU A 59 0.84 1.53 -20.96
CA GLU A 59 -0.11 0.50 -20.57
C GLU A 59 0.55 -0.38 -19.51
N LEU A 60 -0.04 -0.41 -18.32
CA LEU A 60 0.38 -1.23 -17.20
C LEU A 60 -0.58 -2.39 -17.04
N THR A 61 -0.13 -3.47 -16.42
CA THR A 61 -0.95 -4.65 -16.16
C THR A 61 -1.17 -4.84 -14.67
N PHE A 62 -2.19 -5.61 -14.31
CA PHE A 62 -2.39 -6.06 -12.92
C PHE A 62 -1.10 -6.65 -12.32
N GLU A 63 -0.36 -7.45 -13.08
CA GLU A 63 0.88 -8.06 -12.61
C GLU A 63 1.96 -7.04 -12.23
N ASN A 64 2.09 -5.93 -12.96
CA ASN A 64 3.06 -4.88 -12.63
C ASN A 64 2.81 -4.32 -11.22
N PHE A 65 1.55 -4.18 -10.82
CA PHE A 65 1.17 -3.73 -9.47
C PHE A 65 1.22 -4.86 -8.43
N LEU A 66 0.83 -6.07 -8.81
CA LEU A 66 0.86 -7.23 -7.92
C LEU A 66 2.28 -7.57 -7.50
N PHE A 67 3.20 -7.59 -8.45
CA PHE A 67 4.61 -7.90 -8.22
C PHE A 67 5.43 -6.67 -7.82
N GLU A 68 4.79 -5.54 -7.50
CA GLU A 68 5.46 -4.32 -7.05
C GLU A 68 6.56 -3.85 -8.02
N GLU A 69 6.31 -3.98 -9.33
CA GLU A 69 7.14 -3.40 -10.39
C GLU A 69 6.82 -1.92 -10.58
N VAL A 70 5.58 -1.55 -10.23
CA VAL A 70 5.08 -0.19 -10.12
C VAL A 70 4.44 -0.04 -8.74
N THR A 71 4.97 0.85 -7.91
CA THR A 71 4.51 1.08 -6.52
C THR A 71 4.15 2.53 -6.25
N GLY A 72 4.31 3.41 -7.22
CA GLY A 72 4.04 4.84 -7.09
C GLY A 72 2.61 5.12 -6.68
N ASP A 73 2.44 6.27 -6.06
CA ASP A 73 1.14 6.80 -5.69
C ASP A 73 0.61 7.67 -6.84
N PHE A 74 -0.58 7.34 -7.35
CA PHE A 74 -1.18 7.93 -8.53
C PHE A 74 -2.50 8.61 -8.20
N VAL A 75 -2.94 9.50 -9.07
CA VAL A 75 -4.33 9.94 -9.09
C VAL A 75 -5.12 8.92 -9.90
N HIS A 76 -6.07 8.28 -9.25
CA HIS A 76 -6.83 7.18 -9.83
C HIS A 76 -8.17 7.66 -10.40
N CYS A 77 -8.43 7.32 -11.65
CA CYS A 77 -9.73 7.48 -12.30
C CYS A 77 -10.23 6.08 -12.68
N ILE A 78 -11.28 5.62 -12.01
CA ILE A 78 -11.73 4.23 -12.03
C ILE A 78 -13.18 4.19 -12.45
N LYS A 79 -13.60 3.21 -13.23
CA LYS A 79 -15.02 2.99 -13.53
C LYS A 79 -15.83 2.87 -12.23
N THR A 80 -16.93 3.61 -12.19
CA THR A 80 -17.81 3.67 -11.00
C THR A 80 -18.32 2.29 -10.60
N GLU A 81 -18.65 1.42 -11.56
CA GLU A 81 -19.06 0.05 -11.31
C GLU A 81 -18.01 -0.78 -10.54
N THR A 82 -16.70 -0.55 -10.81
CA THR A 82 -15.61 -1.21 -10.10
C THR A 82 -15.56 -0.78 -8.63
N LEU A 83 -15.73 0.51 -8.35
CA LEU A 83 -15.77 1.02 -6.98
C LEU A 83 -17.04 0.56 -6.23
N GLN A 84 -18.17 0.43 -6.92
CA GLN A 84 -19.39 -0.12 -6.32
C GLN A 84 -19.26 -1.61 -6.00
N LYS A 85 -18.56 -2.37 -6.86
CA LYS A 85 -18.28 -3.80 -6.66
C LYS A 85 -17.30 -4.04 -5.52
N TYR A 86 -16.34 -3.16 -5.35
CA TYR A 86 -15.26 -3.26 -4.34
C TYR A 86 -15.16 -1.98 -3.51
N PRO A 87 -16.12 -1.71 -2.60
CA PRO A 87 -16.06 -0.52 -1.77
C PRO A 87 -14.80 -0.54 -0.87
N PHE A 88 -14.31 0.64 -0.54
CA PHE A 88 -13.23 0.79 0.44
C PHE A 88 -13.71 0.36 1.82
N ASP A 89 -12.82 -0.30 2.55
CA ASP A 89 -13.04 -0.65 3.94
C ASP A 89 -12.40 0.43 4.84
N GLU A 90 -13.20 1.10 5.64
CA GLU A 90 -12.75 2.16 6.55
C GLU A 90 -11.76 1.64 7.60
N ASP A 91 -11.85 0.36 7.98
CA ASP A 91 -10.91 -0.27 8.90
C ASP A 91 -9.51 -0.41 8.31
N LEU A 92 -9.35 -0.32 6.99
CA LEU A 92 -8.08 -0.37 6.30
C LEU A 92 -7.60 0.99 5.77
N ARG A 93 -8.17 2.10 6.26
CA ARG A 93 -7.66 3.43 5.93
C ARG A 93 -6.14 3.48 6.21
N ILE A 94 -5.35 4.00 5.24
CA ILE A 94 -3.88 4.01 5.13
C ILE A 94 -3.23 2.68 4.70
N TYR A 95 -4.00 1.62 4.56
CA TYR A 95 -3.57 0.33 4.02
C TYR A 95 -4.33 -0.02 2.73
N GLU A 96 -4.85 0.99 2.04
CA GLU A 96 -5.69 0.89 0.85
C GLU A 96 -5.01 0.15 -0.31
N GLY A 97 -3.69 0.05 -0.32
CA GLY A 97 -2.93 -0.62 -1.36
C GLY A 97 -3.37 -2.07 -1.64
N VAL A 98 -3.94 -2.76 -0.65
CA VAL A 98 -4.50 -4.11 -0.86
C VAL A 98 -5.80 -4.05 -1.67
N PHE A 99 -6.61 -2.99 -1.51
CA PHE A 99 -7.84 -2.78 -2.27
C PHE A 99 -7.56 -2.33 -3.69
N PHE A 100 -6.60 -1.43 -3.89
CA PHE A 100 -6.22 -1.01 -5.24
C PHE A 100 -5.83 -2.19 -6.12
N LYS A 101 -5.23 -3.24 -5.54
CA LYS A 101 -4.94 -4.47 -6.28
C LYS A 101 -6.20 -5.17 -6.82
N ARG A 102 -7.37 -5.04 -6.17
CA ARG A 102 -8.65 -5.54 -6.71
C ARG A 102 -9.07 -4.76 -7.95
N PHE A 103 -8.92 -3.44 -7.92
CA PHE A 103 -9.24 -2.59 -9.06
C PHE A 103 -8.33 -2.89 -10.25
N TYR A 104 -7.03 -3.09 -10.00
CA TYR A 104 -6.08 -3.48 -11.04
C TYR A 104 -6.39 -4.87 -11.60
N ARG A 105 -6.78 -5.83 -10.74
CA ARG A 105 -7.19 -7.18 -11.16
C ARG A 105 -8.44 -7.13 -12.03
N GLU A 106 -9.43 -6.33 -11.68
CA GLU A 106 -10.66 -6.17 -12.48
C GLU A 106 -10.36 -5.52 -13.84
N ALA A 107 -9.55 -4.47 -13.83
CA ALA A 107 -9.20 -3.72 -15.04
C ALA A 107 -8.27 -4.51 -15.98
N GLN A 108 -7.42 -5.39 -15.47
CA GLN A 108 -6.35 -6.13 -16.17
C GLN A 108 -5.31 -5.22 -16.83
N LYS A 109 -5.77 -4.16 -17.53
CA LYS A 109 -4.96 -3.15 -18.21
C LYS A 109 -5.30 -1.78 -17.68
N ILE A 110 -4.28 -1.03 -17.31
CA ILE A 110 -4.35 0.29 -16.72
C ILE A 110 -3.56 1.27 -17.59
N LEU A 111 -4.16 2.38 -18.00
CA LEU A 111 -3.44 3.41 -18.72
C LEU A 111 -2.83 4.41 -17.73
N TYR A 112 -1.52 4.47 -17.69
CA TYR A 112 -0.78 5.55 -17.04
C TYR A 112 -0.52 6.71 -17.99
N THR A 113 -0.59 7.96 -17.48
CA THR A 113 -0.11 9.15 -18.16
C THR A 113 0.79 9.98 -17.22
N ASN A 114 1.88 10.52 -17.74
CA ASN A 114 2.84 11.30 -16.94
C ASN A 114 2.41 12.76 -16.74
N ARG A 115 1.24 13.18 -17.24
CA ARG A 115 0.75 14.53 -17.01
C ARG A 115 0.34 14.68 -15.55
N ILE A 116 0.93 15.65 -14.88
CA ILE A 116 0.55 16.05 -13.52
C ILE A 116 -0.88 16.62 -13.58
N VAL A 117 -1.77 16.05 -12.79
CA VAL A 117 -3.18 16.47 -12.69
C VAL A 117 -3.53 16.99 -11.31
N THR A 118 -2.71 16.72 -10.27
CA THR A 118 -2.92 17.20 -8.92
C THR A 118 -1.65 17.77 -8.30
N ILE A 119 -1.85 18.72 -7.41
CA ILE A 119 -0.84 19.21 -6.47
C ILE A 119 -1.26 18.76 -5.10
N ARG A 120 -0.32 18.17 -4.35
CA ARG A 120 -0.55 17.62 -3.02
C ARG A 120 0.00 18.54 -1.94
N GLU A 121 -0.83 18.90 -0.96
CA GLU A 121 -0.41 19.71 0.15
C GLU A 121 0.40 18.89 1.15
N ARG A 122 1.70 19.21 1.29
CA ARG A 122 2.61 18.37 2.08
C ARG A 122 2.93 19.03 3.39
N ASN A 123 3.15 19.47 4.08
CA ASN A 123 3.64 20.07 5.35
C ASN A 123 2.57 20.22 6.44
N ARG A 124 1.46 19.52 6.33
CA ARG A 124 0.41 19.57 7.35
C ARG A 124 0.86 18.83 8.62
N THR A 125 0.60 19.44 9.76
CA THR A 125 0.88 18.86 11.08
C THR A 125 -0.12 17.77 11.46
N ASP A 126 -1.30 17.73 10.83
CA ASP A 126 -2.40 16.79 11.04
C ASP A 126 -2.39 15.60 10.07
N SER A 127 -1.29 15.40 9.33
CA SER A 127 -1.15 14.27 8.41
C SER A 127 -1.45 12.94 9.09
N VAL A 128 -2.40 12.19 8.53
CA VAL A 128 -2.80 10.87 9.01
C VAL A 128 -1.61 9.91 9.00
N THR A 129 -0.78 9.98 7.97
CA THR A 129 0.41 9.14 7.81
C THR A 129 1.42 9.35 8.93
N ARG A 130 1.61 10.57 9.42
CA ARG A 130 2.48 10.85 10.58
C ARG A 130 1.95 10.27 11.88
N ASN A 131 0.63 10.17 12.03
CA ASN A 131 -0.01 9.61 13.21
C ASN A 131 0.05 8.06 13.26
N VAL A 132 0.25 7.40 12.12
CA VAL A 132 0.41 5.94 12.00
C VAL A 132 1.66 5.41 12.67
N LEU A 133 2.67 6.25 12.81
CA LEU A 133 3.94 5.88 13.44
C LEU A 133 3.85 5.78 14.97
N ARG A 134 2.71 6.09 15.56
CA ARG A 134 2.44 5.74 16.96
C ARG A 134 2.18 4.24 17.01
N ASN A 135 2.99 3.52 17.77
CA ASN A 135 2.76 2.10 18.08
C ASN A 135 1.40 1.97 18.82
N ASP A 136 0.33 1.96 18.03
CA ASP A 136 -1.03 1.76 18.50
C ASP A 136 -1.49 0.36 18.09
N ARG A 137 -2.05 -0.38 19.04
CA ARG A 137 -2.57 -1.73 18.81
C ARG A 137 -3.60 -1.78 17.68
N LYS A 138 -4.41 -0.71 17.52
CA LYS A 138 -5.37 -0.61 16.41
C LYS A 138 -4.66 -0.55 15.06
N GLN A 139 -3.60 0.24 14.96
CA GLN A 139 -2.82 0.34 13.72
C GLN A 139 -2.06 -0.96 13.41
N ILE A 140 -1.53 -1.62 14.43
CA ILE A 140 -0.90 -2.94 14.29
C ILE A 140 -1.93 -3.95 13.77
N ALA A 141 -3.14 -3.97 14.31
CA ALA A 141 -4.21 -4.86 13.86
C ALA A 141 -4.62 -4.57 12.39
N LYS A 142 -4.72 -3.30 11.98
CA LYS A 142 -4.98 -2.91 10.59
C LYS A 142 -3.86 -3.37 9.65
N GLY A 143 -2.60 -3.18 10.04
CA GLY A 143 -1.45 -3.65 9.29
C GLY A 143 -1.43 -5.18 9.15
N LEU A 144 -1.79 -5.90 10.22
CA LEU A 144 -1.96 -7.35 10.21
C LEU A 144 -3.05 -7.77 9.22
N LEU A 145 -4.24 -7.17 9.32
CA LEU A 145 -5.38 -7.45 8.44
C LEU A 145 -5.01 -7.22 6.96
N SER A 146 -4.35 -6.09 6.65
CA SER A 146 -3.89 -5.80 5.29
C SER A 146 -3.00 -6.91 4.72
N LYS A 147 -2.11 -7.50 5.53
CA LYS A 147 -1.24 -8.61 5.08
C LYS A 147 -1.97 -9.94 5.02
N GLN A 148 -2.93 -10.18 5.89
CA GLN A 148 -3.81 -11.36 5.81
C GLN A 148 -4.61 -11.35 4.51
N LEU A 149 -5.24 -10.22 4.18
CA LEU A 149 -5.99 -10.05 2.94
C LEU A 149 -5.10 -10.15 1.69
N LEU A 150 -3.86 -9.62 1.76
CA LEU A 150 -2.90 -9.79 0.67
C LEU A 150 -2.61 -11.27 0.40
N VAL A 151 -2.40 -12.06 1.44
CA VAL A 151 -2.12 -13.49 1.32
C VAL A 151 -3.36 -14.25 0.88
N GLU A 152 -4.53 -13.93 1.44
CA GLU A 152 -5.80 -14.59 1.11
C GLU A 152 -6.20 -14.36 -0.35
N TRP A 153 -6.12 -13.12 -0.83
CA TRP A 153 -6.64 -12.76 -2.16
C TRP A 153 -5.65 -12.98 -3.30
N TYR A 154 -4.33 -12.97 -3.00
CA TYR A 154 -3.28 -12.97 -4.03
C TYR A 154 -2.17 -13.99 -3.76
N GLY A 155 -2.29 -14.79 -2.71
CA GLY A 155 -1.23 -15.72 -2.30
C GLY A 155 -0.90 -16.76 -3.37
N GLU A 156 -1.90 -17.22 -4.10
CA GLU A 156 -1.73 -18.20 -5.19
C GLU A 156 -0.91 -17.58 -6.33
N GLU A 157 -1.31 -16.43 -6.86
CA GLU A 157 -0.60 -15.75 -7.95
C GLU A 157 0.81 -15.33 -7.51
N LEU A 158 0.95 -14.83 -6.27
CA LEU A 158 2.26 -14.43 -5.75
C LEU A 158 3.20 -15.64 -5.62
N SER A 159 2.69 -16.83 -5.34
CA SER A 159 3.52 -18.03 -5.21
C SER A 159 4.15 -18.49 -6.53
N GLN A 160 3.61 -18.06 -7.67
CA GLN A 160 4.03 -18.53 -9.00
C GLN A 160 5.35 -17.93 -9.49
N LYS A 161 5.80 -16.79 -8.93
CA LYS A 161 7.02 -16.09 -9.36
C LYS A 161 7.96 -15.80 -8.18
N PRO A 162 9.28 -15.85 -8.39
CA PRO A 162 10.25 -15.60 -7.30
C PRO A 162 10.05 -14.26 -6.60
N LYS A 163 9.68 -13.20 -7.35
CA LYS A 163 9.40 -11.88 -6.79
C LYS A 163 8.15 -11.91 -5.89
N GLY A 164 7.10 -12.63 -6.31
CA GLY A 164 5.89 -12.82 -5.50
C GLY A 164 6.17 -13.63 -4.23
N VAL A 165 7.00 -14.67 -4.30
CA VAL A 165 7.45 -15.40 -3.10
C VAL A 165 8.18 -14.47 -2.12
N SER A 166 8.97 -13.51 -2.63
CA SER A 166 9.61 -12.47 -1.78
C SER A 166 8.58 -11.59 -1.09
N ILE A 167 7.52 -11.18 -1.80
CA ILE A 167 6.40 -10.40 -1.23
C ILE A 167 5.68 -11.22 -0.15
N LEU A 168 5.40 -12.51 -0.40
CA LEU A 168 4.79 -13.40 0.59
C LEU A 168 5.68 -13.58 1.83
N ARG A 169 7.01 -13.72 1.66
CA ARG A 169 7.94 -13.78 2.79
C ARG A 169 7.87 -12.51 3.65
N ASN A 170 7.82 -11.34 3.01
CA ASN A 170 7.66 -10.09 3.72
C ASN A 170 6.29 -10.01 4.43
N ALA A 171 5.21 -10.42 3.77
CA ALA A 171 3.88 -10.46 4.38
C ALA A 171 3.85 -11.36 5.63
N TYR A 172 4.34 -12.60 5.55
CA TYR A 172 4.39 -13.49 6.71
C TYR A 172 5.32 -12.99 7.83
N LYS A 173 6.43 -12.30 7.48
CA LYS A 173 7.30 -11.66 8.46
C LYS A 173 6.58 -10.54 9.21
N VAL A 174 5.86 -9.68 8.49
CA VAL A 174 5.06 -8.59 9.10
C VAL A 174 3.92 -9.17 9.95
N MET A 175 3.22 -10.21 9.46
CA MET A 175 2.17 -10.87 10.22
C MET A 175 2.70 -11.52 11.50
N LEU A 176 3.89 -12.15 11.45
CA LEU A 176 4.57 -12.68 12.64
C LEU A 176 4.87 -11.57 13.65
N ASP A 177 5.44 -10.47 13.18
CA ASP A 177 5.78 -9.31 14.02
C ASP A 177 4.53 -8.70 14.67
N CYS A 178 3.50 -8.40 13.90
CA CYS A 178 2.23 -7.86 14.39
C CYS A 178 1.57 -8.79 15.43
N ASN A 179 1.52 -10.11 15.16
CA ASN A 179 0.94 -11.06 16.10
C ASN A 179 1.72 -11.12 17.43
N LEU A 180 3.05 -11.01 17.40
CA LEU A 180 3.86 -10.92 18.62
C LEU A 180 3.57 -9.63 19.40
N LEU A 181 3.46 -8.49 18.70
CA LEU A 181 3.16 -7.19 19.31
C LEU A 181 1.79 -7.14 19.99
N ILE A 182 0.79 -7.84 19.46
CA ILE A 182 -0.55 -7.93 20.07
C ILE A 182 -0.71 -9.12 21.06
N GLY A 183 0.33 -9.96 21.20
CA GLY A 183 0.34 -11.11 22.11
C GLY A 183 -0.37 -12.36 21.58
N ASN A 184 -0.63 -12.44 20.28
CA ASN A 184 -1.25 -13.62 19.64
C ASN A 184 -0.20 -14.64 19.20
N TYR A 185 0.34 -15.40 20.13
CA TYR A 185 1.43 -16.36 19.88
C TYR A 185 1.00 -17.57 19.03
N LYS A 186 -0.27 -17.94 19.06
CA LYS A 186 -0.79 -19.04 18.24
C LYS A 186 -0.68 -18.69 16.74
N ASP A 187 -1.16 -17.54 16.35
CA ASP A 187 -1.10 -17.12 14.95
C ASP A 187 0.32 -16.70 14.55
N ALA A 188 1.12 -16.17 15.50
CA ALA A 188 2.55 -15.94 15.30
C ALA A 188 3.28 -17.23 14.93
N MET A 189 2.95 -18.37 15.58
CA MET A 189 3.52 -19.68 15.24
C MET A 189 3.16 -20.10 13.82
N VAL A 190 1.89 -19.95 13.41
CA VAL A 190 1.45 -20.27 12.05
C VAL A 190 2.20 -19.42 11.03
N CYS A 191 2.31 -18.11 11.26
CA CYS A 191 3.05 -17.21 10.38
C CYS A 191 4.53 -17.59 10.29
N LYS A 192 5.18 -17.97 11.41
CA LYS A 192 6.56 -18.44 11.45
C LYS A 192 6.73 -19.71 10.60
N GLN A 193 5.84 -20.69 10.75
CA GLN A 193 5.89 -21.94 9.98
C GLN A 193 5.73 -21.67 8.48
N LYS A 194 4.76 -20.84 8.09
CA LYS A 194 4.54 -20.46 6.69
C LYS A 194 5.74 -19.71 6.12
N LEU A 195 6.33 -18.76 6.87
CA LEU A 195 7.54 -18.04 6.46
C LEU A 195 8.69 -19.02 6.16
N VAL A 196 8.93 -19.97 7.05
CA VAL A 196 10.01 -20.97 6.88
C VAL A 196 9.72 -21.91 5.72
N SER A 197 8.48 -22.38 5.54
CA SER A 197 8.11 -23.30 4.47
C SER A 197 8.33 -22.76 3.07
N ILE A 198 8.27 -21.40 2.91
CA ILE A 198 8.59 -20.72 1.63
C ILE A 198 10.03 -20.23 1.57
N GLY A 199 10.93 -20.76 2.41
CA GLY A 199 12.36 -20.43 2.42
C GLY A 199 12.69 -19.05 3.01
N GLY A 200 11.80 -18.48 3.82
CA GLY A 200 12.06 -17.23 4.54
C GLY A 200 12.84 -17.47 5.83
N LYS A 201 13.57 -16.44 6.28
CA LYS A 201 14.30 -16.46 7.55
C LYS A 201 13.56 -15.64 8.61
N VAL A 202 13.36 -16.23 9.80
CA VAL A 202 12.83 -15.49 10.94
C VAL A 202 13.93 -14.58 11.50
N PRO A 203 13.69 -13.26 11.60
CA PRO A 203 14.65 -12.33 12.21
C PRO A 203 15.01 -12.75 13.64
N THR A 204 16.27 -12.58 14.02
CA THR A 204 16.78 -13.03 15.33
C THR A 204 16.01 -12.43 16.50
N HIS A 205 15.68 -11.13 16.45
CA HIS A 205 14.89 -10.46 17.48
C HIS A 205 13.48 -11.04 17.60
N LEU A 206 12.78 -11.33 16.49
CA LEU A 206 11.44 -11.94 16.54
C LEU A 206 11.50 -13.39 17.05
N ARG A 207 12.58 -14.12 16.74
CA ARG A 207 12.82 -15.46 17.31
C ARG A 207 12.96 -15.37 18.82
N PHE A 208 13.74 -14.41 19.31
CA PHE A 208 13.93 -14.18 20.76
C PHE A 208 12.61 -13.81 21.43
N VAL A 209 11.89 -12.80 20.89
CA VAL A 209 10.58 -12.37 21.42
C VAL A 209 9.59 -13.54 21.48
N TYR A 210 9.54 -14.35 20.45
CA TYR A 210 8.67 -15.53 20.39
C TYR A 210 9.06 -16.59 21.42
N THR A 211 10.37 -16.93 21.51
CA THR A 211 10.86 -18.02 22.37
C THR A 211 10.63 -17.72 23.85
N PHE A 212 10.80 -16.46 24.26
CA PHE A 212 10.68 -16.04 25.66
C PHE A 212 9.32 -15.40 25.99
N ASN A 213 8.37 -15.42 25.07
CA ASN A 213 7.02 -14.87 25.26
C ASN A 213 7.01 -13.36 25.63
N LEU A 214 7.89 -12.58 25.02
CA LEU A 214 8.18 -11.18 25.36
C LEU A 214 7.38 -10.15 24.52
N GLY A 215 6.26 -10.53 23.88
CA GLY A 215 5.49 -9.65 23.00
C GLY A 215 5.06 -8.33 23.65
N GLY A 216 4.58 -8.38 24.90
CA GLY A 216 4.23 -7.17 25.64
C GLY A 216 5.43 -6.24 25.86
N LEU A 217 6.59 -6.78 26.27
CA LEU A 217 7.81 -6.00 26.46
C LEU A 217 8.30 -5.42 25.14
N TYR A 218 8.21 -6.20 24.07
CA TYR A 218 8.57 -5.78 22.72
C TYR A 218 7.69 -4.63 22.23
N PHE A 219 6.38 -4.68 22.50
CA PHE A 219 5.47 -3.58 22.20
C PHE A 219 5.88 -2.29 22.93
N TYR A 220 6.14 -2.35 24.24
CA TYR A 220 6.55 -1.17 25.01
C TYR A 220 7.92 -0.63 24.57
N ALA A 221 8.87 -1.49 24.24
CA ALA A 221 10.15 -1.07 23.69
C ALA A 221 9.98 -0.34 22.36
N GLY A 222 9.07 -0.80 21.48
CA GLY A 222 8.68 -0.11 20.25
C GLY A 222 8.08 1.27 20.53
N CYS A 223 7.18 1.39 21.50
CA CYS A 223 6.59 2.68 21.91
C CYS A 223 7.68 3.67 22.38
N ILE A 224 8.60 3.21 23.23
CA ILE A 224 9.72 4.03 23.72
C ILE A 224 10.61 4.47 22.53
N TYR A 225 10.96 3.55 21.62
CA TYR A 225 11.77 3.87 20.45
C TYR A 225 11.11 4.96 19.59
N VAL A 226 9.81 4.83 19.30
CA VAL A 226 9.05 5.83 18.55
C VAL A 226 9.06 7.17 19.28
N TYR A 227 8.79 7.17 20.59
CA TYR A 227 8.81 8.40 21.40
C TYR A 227 10.19 9.09 21.35
N VAL A 228 11.28 8.36 21.62
CA VAL A 228 12.63 8.93 21.58
C VAL A 228 12.96 9.48 20.21
N ARG A 229 12.69 8.72 19.16
CA ARG A 229 13.05 9.11 17.78
C ARG A 229 12.31 10.36 17.31
N TYR A 230 11.00 10.45 17.56
CA TYR A 230 10.17 11.52 16.99
C TYR A 230 9.99 12.72 17.91
N TYR A 231 9.96 12.52 19.22
CA TYR A 231 9.71 13.62 20.16
C TYR A 231 10.99 14.18 20.76
N LEU A 232 11.99 13.35 21.07
CA LEU A 232 13.24 13.82 21.69
C LEU A 232 14.29 14.18 20.63
N LEU A 233 14.49 13.33 19.64
CA LEU A 233 15.53 13.55 18.62
C LEU A 233 15.05 14.40 17.43
N ARG A 234 13.77 14.76 17.38
CA ARG A 234 13.15 15.52 16.29
C ARG A 234 13.53 14.99 14.89
N SER A 235 13.84 13.71 14.77
CA SER A 235 14.24 13.13 13.51
C SER A 235 13.03 13.06 12.58
N ASN A 236 13.08 13.80 11.46
CA ASN A 236 12.07 13.67 10.41
C ASN A 236 12.09 12.24 9.89
N ILE A 237 10.92 11.64 9.77
CA ILE A 237 10.75 10.41 9.00
C ILE A 237 10.80 10.82 7.54
N LYS A 238 11.81 10.37 6.82
CA LYS A 238 11.79 10.34 5.37
C LYS A 238 11.18 9.03 4.93
#